data_37eb472de2e66f4d924bf2a965285418
#
_entry.id   37eb472de2e66f4d924bf2a965285418
#
_cell.length_a   1.000
_cell.length_b   1.000
_cell.length_c   1.000
_cell.angle_alpha   90.00
_cell.angle_beta   90.00
_cell.angle_gamma   90.00
#
_symmetry.space_group_name_H-M   'P 1'
#
loop_
_entity.id
_entity.type
_entity.pdbx_description
1 polymer ?
#
loop_
_entity_poly.entity_id
_entity_poly.type
_entity_poly.pdbx_seq_one_letter_code
_entity_poly.pdbx_strand_id
1 'polypeptide(L)'
;LYFTTSERIAGVDETSTNTPLKPIVEFKAGTDKVFDATVSRDTLAMDSQNEESLHKGLHWKAVINIDPSTDTNFSDLESDLGFTVKILDPAGNEYSASDTASSMPKPEDDEGQELTARIDTIIPVLSELSIASSNAGAESDPEKTGHLLAMEGDELILYFKTSERVLGFDETSSKPGLKPEVEFISALTGEDKRFAAVVTRNNTDSDGGLEWKAVLDVNSSTHAELAELESDLGFLX
;
A
#
# COMPACT_ATOMS: atom_id res chain seq x y z
N LEU A 1 10.48 3.25 14.08
CA LEU A 1 10.35 3.15 15.54
C LEU A 1 11.09 4.32 16.17
N TYR A 2 10.41 5.05 17.04
CA TYR A 2 11.02 6.06 17.91
C TYR A 2 11.02 5.53 19.32
N PHE A 3 12.09 5.77 20.06
CA PHE A 3 12.16 5.31 21.44
C PHE A 3 13.07 6.20 22.28
N THR A 4 12.85 6.17 23.59
CA THR A 4 13.62 6.95 24.56
C THR A 4 14.25 5.99 25.57
N THR A 5 15.49 6.25 25.91
CA THR A 5 16.19 5.52 26.97
C THR A 5 16.13 6.34 28.28
N SER A 6 16.10 5.63 29.41
CA SER A 6 16.05 6.26 30.74
C SER A 6 17.34 6.98 31.12
N GLU A 7 18.43 6.60 30.49
CA GLU A 7 19.74 7.20 30.72
C GLU A 7 20.57 7.20 29.46
N ARG A 8 21.66 7.93 29.46
CA ARG A 8 22.61 7.92 28.36
C ARG A 8 23.13 6.51 28.13
N ILE A 9 23.13 6.12 26.87
CA ILE A 9 23.67 4.83 26.46
C ILE A 9 25.01 5.06 25.74
N ALA A 10 25.76 3.99 25.61
CA ALA A 10 26.98 4.00 24.82
C ALA A 10 26.67 4.38 23.37
N GLY A 11 27.56 5.09 22.70
CA GLY A 11 27.39 5.52 21.30
C GLY A 11 26.66 6.85 21.11
N VAL A 12 26.45 7.61 22.19
CA VAL A 12 25.84 8.95 22.10
C VAL A 12 26.70 9.92 21.27
N ASP A 13 28.00 9.78 21.32
CA ASP A 13 28.91 10.64 20.56
C ASP A 13 29.15 10.05 19.16
N GLU A 14 28.52 10.65 18.17
CA GLU A 14 28.64 10.22 16.78
C GLU A 14 30.06 10.43 16.21
N THR A 15 30.90 11.21 16.91
CA THR A 15 32.30 11.37 16.50
C THR A 15 33.18 10.22 16.98
N SER A 16 32.66 9.39 17.87
CA SER A 16 33.39 8.23 18.37
C SER A 16 33.56 7.17 17.26
N THR A 17 34.78 6.75 17.07
CA THR A 17 35.13 5.68 16.15
C THR A 17 34.70 4.28 16.64
N ASN A 18 34.16 4.18 17.86
CA ASN A 18 33.65 2.94 18.43
C ASN A 18 32.21 2.68 17.95
N THR A 19 32.11 2.15 16.78
CA THR A 19 30.86 1.82 16.08
C THR A 19 29.94 0.81 16.81
N PRO A 20 30.38 -0.06 17.75
CA PRO A 20 29.46 -1.05 18.30
C PRO A 20 28.57 -0.55 19.45
N LEU A 21 28.56 0.74 19.76
CA LEU A 21 27.89 1.23 20.96
C LEU A 21 26.52 1.91 20.71
N LYS A 22 26.05 1.97 19.46
CA LYS A 22 24.69 2.46 19.17
C LYS A 22 23.66 1.38 19.56
N PRO A 23 22.42 1.78 19.86
CA PRO A 23 21.35 0.79 19.97
C PRO A 23 21.27 -0.07 18.72
N ILE A 24 20.97 -1.34 18.91
CA ILE A 24 20.68 -2.25 17.82
C ILE A 24 19.17 -2.47 17.82
N VAL A 25 18.54 -2.28 16.68
CA VAL A 25 17.11 -2.56 16.51
C VAL A 25 16.94 -3.49 15.33
N GLU A 26 16.22 -4.56 15.59
CA GLU A 26 15.83 -5.51 14.56
C GLU A 26 14.30 -5.50 14.44
N PHE A 27 13.78 -5.38 13.24
CA PHE A 27 12.36 -5.61 12.97
C PHE A 27 12.17 -7.06 12.55
N LYS A 28 11.04 -7.63 12.93
CA LYS A 28 10.72 -9.03 12.66
C LYS A 28 9.36 -9.13 11.96
N ALA A 29 9.30 -9.88 10.87
CA ALA A 29 8.07 -10.18 10.15
C ALA A 29 7.85 -11.68 10.14
N GLY A 30 6.72 -12.12 10.65
CA GLY A 30 6.44 -13.53 10.78
C GLY A 30 7.42 -14.23 11.71
N THR A 31 7.72 -15.50 11.41
CA THR A 31 8.60 -16.34 12.25
C THR A 31 10.07 -16.21 11.92
N ASP A 32 10.40 -15.89 10.69
CA ASP A 32 11.75 -16.16 10.16
C ASP A 32 12.46 -14.96 9.54
N LYS A 33 11.74 -13.86 9.27
CA LYS A 33 12.35 -12.72 8.60
C LYS A 33 12.76 -11.65 9.63
N VAL A 34 14.04 -11.28 9.59
CA VAL A 34 14.62 -10.26 10.49
C VAL A 34 15.30 -9.21 9.63
N PHE A 35 15.05 -7.94 9.95
CA PHE A 35 15.57 -6.79 9.22
C PHE A 35 16.31 -5.87 10.18
N ASP A 36 17.60 -5.66 9.96
CA ASP A 36 18.41 -4.73 10.74
C ASP A 36 18.00 -3.28 10.42
N ALA A 37 17.69 -2.51 11.45
CA ALA A 37 17.36 -1.10 11.29
C ALA A 37 18.59 -0.21 11.29
N THR A 38 18.53 0.87 10.52
CA THR A 38 19.49 1.97 10.67
C THR A 38 19.07 2.81 11.86
N VAL A 39 19.90 2.85 12.89
CA VAL A 39 19.60 3.58 14.12
C VAL A 39 20.40 4.88 14.18
N SER A 40 19.72 5.97 14.46
CA SER A 40 20.30 7.31 14.64
C SER A 40 19.62 8.04 15.78
N ARG A 41 20.26 9.12 16.24
CA ARG A 41 19.63 10.00 17.22
C ARG A 41 18.47 10.75 16.58
N ASP A 42 17.40 10.89 17.34
CA ASP A 42 16.26 11.70 16.89
C ASP A 42 16.46 13.15 17.32
N THR A 43 16.92 13.96 16.40
CA THR A 43 17.17 15.39 16.65
C THR A 43 15.89 16.24 16.57
N LEU A 44 14.81 15.69 16.03
CA LEU A 44 13.53 16.41 15.93
C LEU A 44 12.74 16.41 17.24
N ALA A 45 13.03 15.47 18.13
CA ALA A 45 12.42 15.43 19.45
C ALA A 45 13.03 16.44 20.43
N MET A 46 14.02 17.21 19.98
CA MET A 46 14.61 18.28 20.79
C MET A 46 13.72 19.53 20.70
N ASP A 47 13.00 19.84 21.75
CA ASP A 47 12.27 21.11 21.82
C ASP A 47 13.29 22.26 21.84
N SER A 48 12.94 23.33 21.14
CA SER A 48 13.80 24.45 20.79
C SER A 48 14.28 25.33 21.96
N GLN A 49 13.96 24.96 23.19
CA GLN A 49 14.27 25.80 24.36
C GLN A 49 15.14 25.09 25.42
N ASN A 50 16.44 25.16 25.22
CA ASN A 50 17.45 24.94 26.27
C ASN A 50 17.63 23.51 26.88
N GLU A 51 17.10 22.49 26.24
CA GLU A 51 17.25 21.12 26.77
C GLU A 51 18.36 20.30 26.09
N GLU A 52 19.17 20.95 25.26
CA GLU A 52 20.23 20.29 24.52
C GLU A 52 21.23 19.52 25.40
N SER A 53 21.40 19.95 26.64
CA SER A 53 22.35 19.31 27.55
C SER A 53 21.75 18.14 28.32
N LEU A 54 20.43 18.16 28.59
CA LEU A 54 19.78 17.16 29.47
C LEU A 54 19.31 15.93 28.73
N HIS A 55 18.94 16.10 27.46
CA HIS A 55 18.35 14.99 26.65
C HIS A 55 19.32 14.43 25.60
N LYS A 56 20.56 14.90 25.57
CA LYS A 56 21.57 14.37 24.64
C LYS A 56 21.73 12.86 24.81
N GLY A 57 21.35 12.13 23.78
CA GLY A 57 21.51 10.69 23.74
C GLY A 57 20.40 9.87 24.36
N LEU A 58 19.23 10.49 24.61
CA LEU A 58 18.08 9.74 25.11
C LEU A 58 17.06 9.39 24.03
N HIS A 59 16.95 10.20 22.97
CA HIS A 59 15.94 10.00 21.93
C HIS A 59 16.57 9.39 20.67
N TRP A 60 15.98 8.34 20.19
CA TRP A 60 16.48 7.55 19.08
C TRP A 60 15.39 7.26 18.06
N LYS A 61 15.79 7.08 16.82
CA LYS A 61 14.92 6.53 15.78
C LYS A 61 15.62 5.36 15.08
N ALA A 62 14.84 4.34 14.77
CA ALA A 62 15.26 3.18 14.00
C ALA A 62 14.42 3.12 12.74
N VAL A 63 15.05 2.99 11.59
CA VAL A 63 14.40 3.02 10.26
C VAL A 63 14.80 1.78 9.49
N ILE A 64 13.83 1.11 8.87
CA ILE A 64 14.07 0.14 7.79
C ILE A 64 13.54 0.73 6.49
N ASN A 65 14.22 0.45 5.40
CA ASN A 65 13.76 0.79 4.07
C ASN A 65 13.11 -0.45 3.44
N ILE A 66 11.81 -0.37 3.20
CA ILE A 66 11.06 -1.49 2.63
C ILE A 66 11.12 -1.37 1.11
N ASP A 67 12.02 -2.14 0.51
CA ASP A 67 12.24 -2.09 -0.94
C ASP A 67 12.53 -3.50 -1.47
N PRO A 68 11.50 -4.17 -2.02
CA PRO A 68 11.68 -5.52 -2.58
C PRO A 68 12.70 -5.59 -3.73
N SER A 69 12.99 -4.47 -4.38
CA SER A 69 13.98 -4.46 -5.47
C SER A 69 15.42 -4.55 -4.97
N THR A 70 15.66 -4.12 -3.74
CA THR A 70 17.01 -4.14 -3.14
C THR A 70 17.19 -5.26 -2.13
N ASP A 71 16.10 -5.70 -1.49
CA ASP A 71 16.14 -6.83 -0.55
C ASP A 71 14.92 -7.73 -0.80
N THR A 72 15.18 -8.88 -1.39
CA THR A 72 14.15 -9.88 -1.73
C THR A 72 13.44 -10.47 -0.52
N ASN A 73 13.95 -10.27 0.69
CA ASN A 73 13.22 -10.67 1.90
C ASN A 73 11.91 -9.88 2.07
N PHE A 74 11.80 -8.71 1.42
CA PHE A 74 10.56 -7.93 1.41
C PHE A 74 9.58 -8.37 0.32
N SER A 75 9.96 -9.28 -0.60
CA SER A 75 9.06 -9.70 -1.69
C SER A 75 7.91 -10.55 -1.15
N ASP A 76 6.72 -10.26 -1.62
CA ASP A 76 5.50 -11.02 -1.30
C ASP A 76 5.30 -11.19 0.21
N LEU A 77 5.56 -10.14 0.96
CA LEU A 77 5.51 -10.16 2.41
C LEU A 77 4.27 -9.43 2.92
N GLU A 78 3.45 -10.14 3.67
CA GLU A 78 2.32 -9.57 4.41
C GLU A 78 2.41 -10.07 5.85
N SER A 79 2.69 -9.16 6.79
CA SER A 79 2.89 -9.53 8.18
C SER A 79 2.82 -8.33 9.11
N ASP A 80 2.40 -8.56 10.33
CA ASP A 80 2.65 -7.60 11.41
C ASP A 80 4.15 -7.56 11.69
N LEU A 81 4.66 -6.37 11.99
CA LEU A 81 6.07 -6.15 12.33
C LEU A 81 6.24 -6.05 13.83
N GLY A 82 6.98 -7.01 14.37
CA GLY A 82 7.51 -6.91 15.71
C GLY A 82 8.90 -6.25 15.69
N PHE A 83 9.47 -6.03 16.85
CA PHE A 83 10.83 -5.50 16.96
C PHE A 83 11.54 -5.96 18.21
N THR A 84 12.87 -5.90 18.18
CA THR A 84 13.74 -6.11 19.34
C THR A 84 14.68 -4.91 19.44
N VAL A 85 14.83 -4.37 20.64
CA VAL A 85 15.78 -3.30 20.92
C VAL A 85 16.85 -3.83 21.89
N LYS A 86 18.11 -3.60 21.57
CA LYS A 86 19.25 -3.94 22.40
C LYS A 86 20.08 -2.67 22.63
N ILE A 87 20.37 -2.38 23.89
CA ILE A 87 21.17 -1.21 24.28
C ILE A 87 22.25 -1.61 25.29
N LEU A 88 23.33 -0.82 25.32
CA LEU A 88 24.40 -0.97 26.28
C LEU A 88 24.61 0.37 27.00
N ASP A 89 24.71 0.34 28.32
CA ASP A 89 25.13 1.53 29.04
C ASP A 89 26.65 1.73 28.94
N PRO A 90 27.18 2.90 29.33
CA PRO A 90 28.64 3.13 29.27
C PRO A 90 29.48 2.18 30.14
N ALA A 91 28.86 1.51 31.10
CA ALA A 91 29.55 0.51 31.94
C ALA A 91 29.57 -0.88 31.29
N GLY A 92 28.84 -1.07 30.20
CA GLY A 92 28.73 -2.33 29.49
C GLY A 92 27.57 -3.21 29.90
N ASN A 93 26.64 -2.71 30.74
CA ASN A 93 25.45 -3.47 31.08
C ASN A 93 24.49 -3.48 29.88
N GLU A 94 23.98 -4.66 29.54
CA GLU A 94 23.09 -4.85 28.42
C GLU A 94 21.63 -4.93 28.83
N TYR A 95 20.78 -4.21 28.11
CA TYR A 95 19.34 -4.41 28.11
C TYR A 95 18.90 -4.88 26.74
N SER A 96 18.08 -5.91 26.70
CA SER A 96 17.50 -6.40 25.45
C SER A 96 16.03 -6.75 25.70
N ALA A 97 15.16 -6.24 24.88
CA ALA A 97 13.73 -6.56 24.98
C ALA A 97 13.07 -6.54 23.61
N SER A 98 12.06 -7.38 23.47
CA SER A 98 11.19 -7.40 22.27
C SER A 98 9.88 -6.65 22.57
N ASP A 99 9.17 -6.30 21.51
CA ASP A 99 7.84 -5.70 21.59
C ASP A 99 6.83 -6.55 22.36
N THR A 100 7.06 -7.87 22.46
CA THR A 100 6.19 -8.76 23.23
C THR A 100 6.53 -8.80 24.73
N ALA A 101 7.66 -8.22 25.14
CA ALA A 101 8.05 -8.22 26.54
C ALA A 101 7.14 -7.27 27.35
N SER A 102 6.67 -7.76 28.50
CA SER A 102 5.79 -6.95 29.37
C SER A 102 6.48 -5.70 29.94
N SER A 103 7.79 -5.69 29.93
CA SER A 103 8.58 -4.53 30.41
C SER A 103 8.82 -3.48 29.34
N MET A 104 8.50 -3.79 28.05
CA MET A 104 8.69 -2.85 26.95
C MET A 104 7.48 -1.91 26.87
N PRO A 105 7.68 -0.59 26.89
CA PRO A 105 6.58 0.33 26.59
C PRO A 105 6.05 0.07 25.18
N LYS A 106 4.75 0.07 25.05
CA LYS A 106 4.09 -0.18 23.75
C LYS A 106 3.89 1.14 23.01
N PRO A 107 4.08 1.16 21.69
CA PRO A 107 3.62 2.31 20.92
C PRO A 107 2.10 2.45 21.06
N GLU A 108 1.64 3.66 21.31
CA GLU A 108 0.22 3.96 21.44
C GLU A 108 -0.13 5.18 20.58
N ASP A 109 -1.36 5.24 20.10
CA ASP A 109 -1.89 6.43 19.45
C ASP A 109 -2.32 7.49 20.49
N ASP A 110 -2.84 8.61 20.03
CA ASP A 110 -3.28 9.71 20.88
C ASP A 110 -4.47 9.32 21.79
N GLU A 111 -5.11 8.20 21.51
CA GLU A 111 -6.25 7.66 22.25
C GLU A 111 -5.83 6.53 23.21
N GLY A 112 -4.53 6.20 23.25
CA GLY A 112 -3.98 5.16 24.10
C GLY A 112 -4.20 3.73 23.57
N GLN A 113 -4.45 3.59 22.28
CA GLN A 113 -4.56 2.27 21.64
C GLN A 113 -3.17 1.79 21.22
N GLU A 114 -2.87 0.54 21.50
CA GLU A 114 -1.59 -0.04 21.10
C GLU A 114 -1.47 -0.04 19.57
N LEU A 115 -0.38 0.54 19.06
CA LEU A 115 -0.07 0.58 17.64
C LEU A 115 0.84 -0.56 17.26
N THR A 116 0.45 -1.30 16.23
CA THR A 116 1.32 -2.28 15.57
C THR A 116 1.55 -1.84 14.13
N ALA A 117 2.77 -1.97 13.66
CA ALA A 117 3.06 -1.75 12.25
C ALA A 117 2.77 -3.03 11.49
N ARG A 118 2.26 -2.90 10.28
CA ARG A 118 2.06 -4.01 9.37
C ARG A 118 2.78 -3.70 8.06
N ILE A 119 3.48 -4.69 7.54
CA ILE A 119 4.10 -4.61 6.23
C ILE A 119 3.23 -5.41 5.26
N ASP A 120 3.05 -4.85 4.07
CA ASP A 120 2.35 -5.50 2.98
C ASP A 120 3.03 -5.08 1.67
N THR A 121 3.65 -6.01 1.01
CA THR A 121 4.33 -5.81 -0.28
C THR A 121 3.76 -6.75 -1.35
N ILE A 122 2.63 -7.40 -1.06
CA ILE A 122 1.93 -8.22 -2.05
C ILE A 122 1.26 -7.27 -3.05
N ILE A 123 1.46 -7.55 -4.33
CA ILE A 123 0.85 -6.74 -5.38
C ILE A 123 -0.52 -7.32 -5.69
N PRO A 124 -1.60 -6.52 -5.62
CA PRO A 124 -2.92 -7.04 -5.97
C PRO A 124 -2.98 -7.46 -7.44
N VAL A 125 -3.67 -8.55 -7.71
CA VAL A 125 -3.88 -9.06 -9.07
C VAL A 125 -5.37 -9.21 -9.33
N LEU A 126 -5.73 -9.22 -10.61
CA LEU A 126 -7.11 -9.52 -11.01
C LEU A 126 -7.32 -11.04 -10.92
N SER A 127 -8.38 -11.45 -10.23
CA SER A 127 -8.69 -12.87 -10.03
C SER A 127 -9.86 -13.35 -10.86
N GLU A 128 -10.78 -12.47 -11.23
CA GLU A 128 -11.95 -12.78 -12.05
C GLU A 128 -12.24 -11.60 -12.96
N LEU A 129 -12.68 -11.91 -14.18
CA LEU A 129 -13.07 -10.90 -15.17
C LEU A 129 -14.28 -11.39 -15.93
N SER A 130 -15.25 -10.50 -16.15
CA SER A 130 -16.33 -10.74 -17.10
C SER A 130 -16.76 -9.42 -17.73
N ILE A 131 -17.30 -9.49 -18.92
CA ILE A 131 -17.77 -8.32 -19.63
C ILE A 131 -19.24 -8.52 -20.03
N ALA A 132 -19.99 -7.43 -19.99
CA ALA A 132 -21.40 -7.41 -20.39
C ALA A 132 -21.73 -6.17 -21.20
N SER A 133 -22.80 -6.20 -21.95
CA SER A 133 -23.38 -5.04 -22.63
C SER A 133 -24.84 -4.87 -22.19
N SER A 134 -25.30 -3.65 -22.08
CA SER A 134 -26.71 -3.38 -21.85
C SER A 134 -27.58 -3.58 -23.09
N ASN A 135 -26.97 -3.80 -24.24
CA ASN A 135 -27.70 -4.06 -25.49
C ASN A 135 -28.49 -5.36 -25.40
N ALA A 136 -29.80 -5.30 -25.49
CA ALA A 136 -30.65 -6.49 -25.39
C ALA A 136 -30.46 -7.50 -26.56
N GLY A 137 -29.85 -7.06 -27.66
CA GLY A 137 -29.52 -7.89 -28.79
C GLY A 137 -28.07 -8.38 -28.83
N ALA A 138 -27.30 -8.06 -27.79
CA ALA A 138 -25.85 -8.26 -27.79
C ALA A 138 -25.39 -9.72 -27.68
N GLU A 139 -26.30 -10.65 -27.46
CA GLU A 139 -25.90 -12.05 -27.19
C GLU A 139 -25.32 -12.79 -28.41
N SER A 140 -25.44 -12.22 -29.59
CA SER A 140 -24.82 -12.87 -30.73
C SER A 140 -24.64 -11.94 -31.91
N ASP A 141 -23.45 -11.53 -32.17
CA ASP A 141 -23.07 -11.26 -33.56
C ASP A 141 -23.06 -12.61 -34.28
N PRO A 142 -23.98 -12.86 -35.20
CA PRO A 142 -24.02 -14.16 -35.85
C PRO A 142 -22.80 -14.44 -36.74
N GLU A 143 -22.01 -13.44 -37.01
CA GLU A 143 -20.79 -13.55 -37.82
C GLU A 143 -19.51 -13.64 -37.01
N LYS A 144 -19.57 -13.22 -35.71
CA LYS A 144 -18.40 -13.21 -34.84
C LYS A 144 -18.76 -13.78 -33.45
N THR A 145 -18.73 -15.09 -33.34
CA THR A 145 -18.97 -15.74 -32.07
C THR A 145 -17.97 -15.23 -30.99
N GLY A 146 -18.50 -14.82 -29.86
CA GLY A 146 -17.69 -14.36 -28.73
C GLY A 146 -17.53 -12.85 -28.64
N HIS A 147 -18.19 -12.07 -29.51
CA HIS A 147 -18.19 -10.61 -29.42
C HIS A 147 -19.50 -10.10 -28.80
N LEU A 148 -19.39 -9.18 -27.89
CA LEU A 148 -20.53 -8.43 -27.37
C LEU A 148 -20.70 -7.16 -28.20
N LEU A 149 -21.92 -6.89 -28.61
CA LEU A 149 -22.22 -5.67 -29.35
C LEU A 149 -22.74 -4.59 -28.43
N ALA A 150 -22.34 -3.36 -28.67
CA ALA A 150 -22.90 -2.17 -28.04
C ALA A 150 -23.06 -1.10 -29.12
N MET A 151 -24.12 -0.30 -29.01
CA MET A 151 -24.39 0.79 -29.91
C MET A 151 -24.62 2.08 -29.13
N GLU A 152 -24.79 3.17 -29.83
CA GLU A 152 -25.08 4.47 -29.21
C GLU A 152 -26.25 4.35 -28.21
N GLY A 153 -25.95 4.70 -26.97
CA GLY A 153 -26.90 4.65 -25.86
C GLY A 153 -26.80 3.41 -24.98
N ASP A 154 -25.94 2.46 -25.35
CA ASP A 154 -25.68 1.28 -24.50
C ASP A 154 -24.56 1.54 -23.50
N GLU A 155 -24.42 0.61 -22.56
CA GLU A 155 -23.28 0.55 -21.63
C GLU A 155 -22.48 -0.73 -21.90
N LEU A 156 -21.16 -0.60 -21.90
CA LEU A 156 -20.24 -1.73 -21.77
C LEU A 156 -19.77 -1.78 -20.31
N ILE A 157 -19.86 -2.95 -19.71
CA ILE A 157 -19.59 -3.12 -18.30
C ILE A 157 -18.54 -4.22 -18.13
N LEU A 158 -17.40 -3.87 -17.55
CA LEU A 158 -16.39 -4.84 -17.13
C LEU A 158 -16.56 -5.09 -15.65
N TYR A 159 -16.81 -6.34 -15.28
CA TYR A 159 -16.79 -6.77 -13.88
C TYR A 159 -15.45 -7.41 -13.60
N PHE A 160 -14.87 -7.07 -12.47
CA PHE A 160 -13.58 -7.65 -12.08
C PHE A 160 -13.49 -7.80 -10.57
N LYS A 161 -12.62 -8.72 -10.16
CA LYS A 161 -12.34 -8.98 -8.76
C LYS A 161 -10.85 -8.92 -8.53
N THR A 162 -10.45 -8.29 -7.44
CA THR A 162 -9.06 -8.22 -7.02
C THR A 162 -8.77 -9.32 -5.99
N SER A 163 -7.52 -9.75 -5.92
CA SER A 163 -7.07 -10.77 -4.95
C SER A 163 -7.14 -10.28 -3.51
N GLU A 164 -7.10 -8.94 -3.33
CA GLU A 164 -7.11 -8.28 -2.03
C GLU A 164 -7.79 -6.93 -2.15
N ARG A 165 -8.05 -6.30 -1.03
CA ARG A 165 -8.61 -4.94 -1.02
C ARG A 165 -7.61 -3.96 -1.62
N VAL A 166 -8.09 -3.12 -2.52
CA VAL A 166 -7.30 -2.05 -3.11
C VAL A 166 -7.77 -0.71 -2.54
N LEU A 167 -6.93 0.30 -2.65
CA LEU A 167 -7.28 1.65 -2.22
C LEU A 167 -8.53 2.13 -2.97
N GLY A 168 -9.35 2.92 -2.28
CA GLY A 168 -10.60 3.39 -2.85
C GLY A 168 -11.79 2.47 -2.64
N PHE A 169 -11.64 1.35 -1.93
CA PHE A 169 -12.75 0.45 -1.64
C PHE A 169 -13.84 1.15 -0.77
N ASP A 170 -13.45 2.09 0.03
CA ASP A 170 -14.39 2.90 0.81
C ASP A 170 -14.69 4.20 0.05
N GLU A 171 -15.89 4.29 -0.50
CA GLU A 171 -16.33 5.47 -1.26
C GLU A 171 -16.43 6.74 -0.42
N THR A 172 -16.44 6.61 0.90
CA THR A 172 -16.41 7.77 1.81
C THR A 172 -14.99 8.32 2.02
N SER A 173 -13.98 7.63 1.52
CA SER A 173 -12.60 8.08 1.64
C SER A 173 -12.40 9.47 1.06
N SER A 174 -11.75 10.33 1.82
CA SER A 174 -11.42 11.70 1.42
C SER A 174 -10.28 11.79 0.40
N LYS A 175 -9.81 10.64 -0.11
CA LYS A 175 -8.73 10.58 -1.11
C LYS A 175 -9.29 10.14 -2.47
N PRO A 176 -9.90 11.06 -3.24
CA PRO A 176 -10.32 10.71 -4.60
C PRO A 176 -9.08 10.41 -5.45
N GLY A 177 -9.18 9.45 -6.34
CA GLY A 177 -8.08 9.07 -7.24
C GLY A 177 -7.33 7.81 -6.84
N LEU A 178 -7.80 7.11 -5.80
CA LEU A 178 -7.19 5.82 -5.41
C LEU A 178 -8.04 4.61 -5.82
N LYS A 179 -9.10 4.82 -6.58
CA LYS A 179 -9.90 3.73 -7.14
C LYS A 179 -9.12 3.04 -8.26
N PRO A 180 -9.43 1.78 -8.56
CA PRO A 180 -8.92 1.18 -9.78
C PRO A 180 -9.30 2.04 -10.99
N GLU A 181 -8.41 2.12 -11.96
CA GLU A 181 -8.67 2.83 -13.20
C GLU A 181 -8.81 1.81 -14.32
N VAL A 182 -9.80 1.99 -15.17
CA VAL A 182 -10.06 1.11 -16.32
C VAL A 182 -10.27 1.98 -17.55
N GLU A 183 -9.57 1.64 -18.62
CA GLU A 183 -9.77 2.24 -19.93
C GLU A 183 -10.16 1.15 -20.93
N PHE A 184 -11.19 1.39 -21.71
CA PHE A 184 -11.46 0.61 -22.90
C PHE A 184 -10.64 1.16 -24.05
N ILE A 185 -10.08 0.28 -24.86
CA ILE A 185 -9.18 0.65 -25.96
C ILE A 185 -9.70 0.10 -27.26
N SER A 186 -9.84 0.98 -28.25
CA SER A 186 -10.11 0.59 -29.62
C SER A 186 -8.80 0.30 -30.33
N ALA A 187 -8.71 -0.88 -30.93
CA ALA A 187 -7.52 -1.33 -31.67
C ALA A 187 -7.55 -0.93 -33.15
N LEU A 188 -8.16 0.20 -33.49
CA LEU A 188 -8.19 0.67 -34.89
C LEU A 188 -6.78 1.08 -35.35
N THR A 189 -6.52 0.74 -36.60
CA THR A 189 -5.23 0.95 -37.25
C THR A 189 -4.73 2.41 -37.17
N GLY A 190 -3.68 2.63 -36.43
CA GLY A 190 -2.93 3.87 -36.44
C GLY A 190 -2.91 4.69 -35.17
N GLU A 191 -3.97 4.67 -34.37
CA GLU A 191 -3.99 5.36 -33.08
C GLU A 191 -4.92 4.62 -32.12
N ASP A 192 -4.39 4.20 -30.97
CA ASP A 192 -5.20 3.62 -29.92
C ASP A 192 -6.10 4.70 -29.33
N LYS A 193 -7.38 4.58 -29.53
CA LYS A 193 -8.35 5.46 -28.84
C LYS A 193 -8.69 4.85 -27.50
N ARG A 194 -8.65 5.67 -26.45
CA ARG A 194 -8.86 5.25 -25.06
C ARG A 194 -10.10 5.93 -24.50
N PHE A 195 -10.91 5.15 -23.81
CA PHE A 195 -12.17 5.60 -23.23
C PHE A 195 -12.16 5.24 -21.74
N ALA A 196 -12.06 6.25 -20.89
CA ALA A 196 -12.05 6.06 -19.45
C ALA A 196 -13.42 5.57 -18.97
N ALA A 197 -13.44 4.51 -18.19
CA ALA A 197 -14.65 3.98 -17.60
C ALA A 197 -14.89 4.55 -16.21
N VAL A 198 -16.15 4.60 -15.79
CA VAL A 198 -16.52 4.95 -14.43
C VAL A 198 -16.43 3.69 -13.57
N VAL A 199 -15.50 3.67 -12.62
CA VAL A 199 -15.28 2.51 -11.75
C VAL A 199 -16.00 2.69 -10.42
N THR A 200 -16.79 1.69 -10.02
CA THR A 200 -17.51 1.66 -8.75
C THR A 200 -17.45 0.25 -8.15
N ARG A 201 -17.77 0.16 -6.86
CA ARG A 201 -17.95 -1.15 -6.22
C ARG A 201 -19.15 -1.88 -6.83
N ASN A 202 -18.96 -3.16 -7.14
CA ASN A 202 -20.04 -3.97 -7.70
C ASN A 202 -20.98 -4.48 -6.61
N ASN A 203 -20.45 -4.85 -5.44
CA ASN A 203 -21.24 -5.37 -4.34
C ASN A 203 -20.68 -4.85 -3.02
N THR A 204 -21.43 -4.02 -2.34
CA THR A 204 -20.93 -3.32 -1.15
C THR A 204 -21.03 -4.11 0.14
N ASP A 205 -21.79 -5.20 0.16
CA ASP A 205 -22.19 -5.79 1.44
C ASP A 205 -21.56 -7.15 1.77
N SER A 206 -21.07 -7.90 0.80
CA SER A 206 -20.70 -9.29 1.06
C SER A 206 -19.30 -9.71 0.59
N ASP A 207 -18.65 -8.92 -0.24
CA ASP A 207 -17.40 -9.32 -0.90
C ASP A 207 -16.11 -8.88 -0.18
N GLY A 208 -16.25 -8.14 0.91
CA GLY A 208 -15.10 -7.63 1.64
C GLY A 208 -14.30 -6.54 0.92
N GLY A 209 -14.85 -5.96 -0.16
CA GLY A 209 -14.18 -4.89 -0.90
C GLY A 209 -13.42 -5.33 -2.13
N LEU A 210 -13.71 -6.53 -2.63
CA LEU A 210 -12.93 -7.13 -3.71
C LEU A 210 -13.57 -6.97 -5.09
N GLU A 211 -14.90 -6.79 -5.17
CA GLU A 211 -15.63 -6.79 -6.44
C GLU A 211 -15.91 -5.38 -6.97
N TRP A 212 -15.59 -5.18 -8.23
CA TRP A 212 -15.66 -3.89 -8.91
C TRP A 212 -16.40 -4.01 -10.22
N LYS A 213 -16.94 -2.89 -10.69
CA LYS A 213 -17.41 -2.75 -12.07
C LYS A 213 -16.91 -1.44 -12.66
N ALA A 214 -16.54 -1.51 -13.93
CA ALA A 214 -16.16 -0.36 -14.74
C ALA A 214 -17.18 -0.21 -15.86
N VAL A 215 -17.81 0.94 -15.96
CA VAL A 215 -18.88 1.20 -16.94
C VAL A 215 -18.40 2.24 -17.95
N LEU A 216 -18.46 1.88 -19.22
CA LEU A 216 -18.29 2.81 -20.33
C LEU A 216 -19.67 3.08 -20.96
N ASP A 217 -20.13 4.31 -20.88
CA ASP A 217 -21.34 4.77 -21.57
C ASP A 217 -20.97 5.00 -23.06
N VAL A 218 -21.56 4.20 -23.94
CA VAL A 218 -21.34 4.29 -25.38
C VAL A 218 -22.17 5.45 -25.91
N ASN A 219 -21.66 6.66 -25.75
CA ASN A 219 -22.41 7.88 -26.04
C ASN A 219 -21.49 8.91 -26.70
N SER A 220 -21.78 9.24 -27.94
CA SER A 220 -21.00 10.19 -28.72
C SER A 220 -21.03 11.62 -28.16
N SER A 221 -21.99 11.94 -27.29
CA SER A 221 -22.01 13.25 -26.63
C SER A 221 -21.01 13.35 -25.47
N THR A 222 -20.64 12.20 -24.88
CA THR A 222 -19.62 12.13 -23.84
C THR A 222 -18.26 11.72 -24.37
N HIS A 223 -18.27 10.91 -25.43
CA HIS A 223 -17.07 10.41 -26.11
C HIS A 223 -17.24 10.59 -27.62
N ALA A 224 -16.91 11.77 -28.12
CA ALA A 224 -17.08 12.09 -29.55
C ALA A 224 -16.39 11.11 -30.49
N GLU A 225 -15.31 10.47 -30.00
CA GLU A 225 -14.54 9.47 -30.75
C GLU A 225 -15.30 8.17 -30.96
N LEU A 226 -16.38 7.94 -30.21
CA LEU A 226 -17.23 6.75 -30.42
C LEU A 226 -18.17 6.92 -31.60
N ALA A 227 -18.40 8.15 -32.07
CA ALA A 227 -19.25 8.40 -33.23
C ALA A 227 -18.68 7.68 -34.46
N GLU A 228 -19.51 6.85 -35.09
CA GLU A 228 -19.14 6.08 -36.28
C GLU A 228 -18.00 5.05 -36.03
N LEU A 229 -17.72 4.71 -34.75
CA LEU A 229 -16.72 3.70 -34.44
C LEU A 229 -17.30 2.29 -34.66
N GLU A 230 -16.66 1.54 -35.55
CA GLU A 230 -16.90 0.10 -35.69
C GLU A 230 -15.58 -0.61 -35.43
N SER A 231 -15.40 -1.10 -34.21
CA SER A 231 -14.13 -1.66 -33.78
C SER A 231 -14.32 -2.59 -32.60
N ASP A 232 -13.47 -3.56 -32.50
CA ASP A 232 -13.33 -4.33 -31.27
C ASP A 232 -12.70 -3.46 -30.19
N LEU A 233 -13.19 -3.56 -28.96
CA LEU A 233 -12.64 -2.86 -27.81
C LEU A 233 -11.93 -3.85 -26.87
N GLY A 234 -10.69 -3.56 -26.55
CA GLY A 234 -9.98 -4.17 -25.43
C GLY A 234 -10.11 -3.29 -24.19
N PHE A 235 -9.42 -3.64 -23.10
CA PHE A 235 -9.39 -2.83 -21.89
C PHE A 235 -8.03 -2.91 -21.22
N LEU A 236 -7.73 -1.86 -20.45
CA LEU A 236 -6.56 -1.79 -19.58
C LEU A 236 -7.01 -1.46 -18.16
N UNK A 237 -6.49 -2.02 -17.40
CA UNK A 237 -6.74 -1.77 -16.18
C UNK A 237 -5.79 -1.31 -15.61
#